data_1068da40628dffc2e16dcd91da580442
#
_entry.id   1068da40628dffc2e16dcd91da580442
#
_cell.length_a   1.000
_cell.length_b   1.000
_cell.length_c   1.000
_cell.angle_alpha   90.00
_cell.angle_beta   90.00
_cell.angle_gamma   90.00
#
_symmetry.space_group_name_H-M   'P 1'
#
loop_
_entity.id
_entity.type
_entity.pdbx_description
1 polymer ?
#
loop_
_entity_poly.entity_id
_entity_poly.type
_entity_poly.pdbx_seq_one_letter_code
_entity_poly.pdbx_strand_id
1 'polypeptide(L)'
;MATRGKYGKYLRSLIVMGDYLCINVAYLIACAIFNFYPDFFNYMVWFFINISYIPVLALFSETHNQRIIYANHIVFKALESTISHAVVFVALLFFSNNIDKIWVKQIATIYLIMVVIMPIWWIVARKILKIYRRKGYNFRKVIIVGYGRTGKLLEKELQSDAGYGYKIMGVFDDNAEVANTTPLYKGTTADVEAFALENYIDEIYCALPTIVEEKIMALTRFSESNVIRFFIIPSMTPYLHRRLHYDSLGSVPILSVRPEPLENPLNAALKR
;
A
#
# COMPACT_ATOMS: atom_id res chain seq x y z
N MET A 1 -18.31 7.18 20.90
CA MET A 1 -17.03 6.56 20.49
C MET A 1 -17.11 6.25 19.00
N ALA A 2 -16.60 7.13 18.15
CA ALA A 2 -16.61 6.89 16.70
C ALA A 2 -15.66 5.76 16.36
N THR A 3 -16.08 4.87 15.48
CA THR A 3 -15.41 3.62 15.10
C THR A 3 -14.16 3.90 14.26
N ARG A 4 -13.12 4.48 14.89
CA ARG A 4 -11.79 4.63 14.26
C ARG A 4 -11.30 3.26 13.78
N GLY A 5 -11.25 3.07 12.48
CA GLY A 5 -10.51 1.96 11.86
C GLY A 5 -11.05 0.53 12.03
N LYS A 6 -12.22 0.30 12.62
CA LYS A 6 -12.78 -1.04 12.85
C LYS A 6 -12.89 -1.88 11.57
N TYR A 7 -13.30 -1.25 10.47
CA TYR A 7 -13.47 -1.94 9.18
C TYR A 7 -12.16 -2.26 8.46
N GLY A 8 -11.07 -1.53 8.72
CA GLY A 8 -9.78 -1.76 8.06
C GLY A 8 -9.13 -3.11 8.39
N LYS A 9 -9.28 -3.58 9.63
CA LYS A 9 -8.75 -4.90 10.06
C LYS A 9 -9.47 -6.05 9.37
N TYR A 10 -10.81 -6.01 9.33
CA TYR A 10 -11.61 -7.06 8.68
C TYR A 10 -11.36 -7.14 7.18
N LEU A 11 -11.21 -5.99 6.52
CA LEU A 11 -10.93 -5.95 5.09
C LEU A 11 -9.54 -6.53 4.74
N ARG A 12 -8.54 -6.26 5.57
CA ARG A 12 -7.23 -6.86 5.42
C ARG A 12 -7.28 -8.38 5.59
N SER A 13 -7.95 -8.85 6.64
CA SER A 13 -8.12 -10.29 6.87
C SER A 13 -8.82 -10.98 5.71
N LEU A 14 -9.80 -10.32 5.09
CA LEU A 14 -10.53 -10.86 3.94
C LEU A 14 -9.63 -10.99 2.69
N ILE A 15 -8.74 -10.01 2.46
CA ILE A 15 -7.75 -10.11 1.37
C ILE A 15 -6.80 -11.28 1.63
N VAL A 16 -6.27 -11.39 2.84
CA VAL A 16 -5.37 -12.48 3.23
C VAL A 16 -6.05 -13.85 3.12
N MET A 17 -7.32 -13.95 3.51
CA MET A 17 -8.09 -15.19 3.30
C MET A 17 -8.19 -15.56 1.81
N GLY A 18 -8.37 -14.57 0.94
CA GLY A 18 -8.39 -14.80 -0.49
C GLY A 18 -7.03 -15.21 -1.05
N ASP A 19 -5.92 -14.70 -0.50
CA ASP A 19 -4.58 -15.14 -0.87
C ASP A 19 -4.40 -16.63 -0.53
N TYR A 20 -4.77 -17.05 0.69
CA TYR A 20 -4.76 -18.47 1.08
C TYR A 20 -5.69 -19.32 0.20
N LEU A 21 -6.85 -18.79 -0.18
CA LEU A 21 -7.75 -19.48 -1.11
C LEU A 21 -7.06 -19.71 -2.46
N CYS A 22 -6.39 -18.69 -3.00
CA CYS A 22 -5.65 -18.80 -4.27
C CYS A 22 -4.54 -19.86 -4.19
N ILE A 23 -3.77 -19.89 -3.10
CA ILE A 23 -2.73 -20.87 -2.87
C ILE A 23 -3.31 -22.29 -2.85
N ASN A 24 -4.39 -22.50 -2.07
CA ASN A 24 -5.02 -23.80 -1.94
C ASN A 24 -5.70 -24.25 -3.25
N VAL A 25 -6.34 -23.36 -3.97
CA VAL A 25 -6.91 -23.66 -5.29
C VAL A 25 -5.83 -24.07 -6.28
N ALA A 26 -4.69 -23.36 -6.32
CA ALA A 26 -3.56 -23.70 -7.17
C ALA A 26 -3.00 -25.10 -6.82
N TYR A 27 -2.86 -25.39 -5.53
CA TYR A 27 -2.42 -26.70 -5.05
C TYR A 27 -3.39 -27.83 -5.45
N LEU A 28 -4.70 -27.63 -5.22
CA LEU A 28 -5.73 -28.63 -5.57
C LEU A 28 -5.84 -28.87 -7.08
N ILE A 29 -5.72 -27.82 -7.89
CA ILE A 29 -5.72 -27.95 -9.36
C ILE A 29 -4.48 -28.75 -9.80
N ALA A 30 -3.32 -28.45 -9.25
CA ALA A 30 -2.12 -29.23 -9.56
C ALA A 30 -2.27 -30.69 -9.13
N CYS A 31 -2.87 -30.94 -7.97
CA CYS A 31 -3.24 -32.27 -7.54
C CYS A 31 -4.17 -32.97 -8.54
N ALA A 32 -5.19 -32.33 -9.02
CA ALA A 32 -6.13 -32.91 -9.98
C ALA A 32 -5.48 -33.21 -11.35
N ILE A 33 -4.58 -32.35 -11.84
CA ILE A 33 -3.86 -32.55 -13.10
C ILE A 33 -3.00 -33.81 -13.08
N PHE A 34 -2.38 -34.09 -11.94
CA PHE A 34 -1.47 -35.23 -11.79
C PHE A 34 -2.13 -36.47 -11.15
N ASN A 35 -3.44 -36.57 -11.13
CA ASN A 35 -4.29 -37.54 -10.41
C ASN A 35 -4.07 -39.02 -10.78
N PHE A 36 -3.04 -39.36 -11.52
CA PHE A 36 -2.71 -40.77 -11.86
C PHE A 36 -1.96 -41.52 -10.77
N TYR A 37 -1.67 -40.89 -9.63
CA TYR A 37 -0.91 -41.47 -8.51
C TYR A 37 -1.71 -41.37 -7.22
N PRO A 38 -1.93 -42.48 -6.48
CA PRO A 38 -2.75 -42.54 -5.26
C PRO A 38 -2.23 -41.69 -4.10
N ASP A 39 -0.93 -41.34 -4.08
CA ASP A 39 -0.30 -40.56 -2.99
C ASP A 39 -0.15 -39.07 -3.32
N PHE A 40 -0.97 -38.56 -4.20
CA PHE A 40 -0.76 -37.26 -4.79
C PHE A 40 -1.07 -36.09 -3.84
N PHE A 41 -2.04 -36.21 -2.93
CA PHE A 41 -2.30 -35.24 -1.88
C PHE A 41 -1.43 -35.54 -0.66
N ASN A 42 -0.37 -34.77 -0.48
CA ASN A 42 0.50 -34.91 0.68
C ASN A 42 0.18 -33.83 1.72
N TYR A 43 -0.30 -34.21 2.89
CA TYR A 43 -0.64 -33.30 3.99
C TYR A 43 0.56 -32.47 4.47
N MET A 44 1.79 -33.00 4.44
CA MET A 44 2.98 -32.25 4.81
C MET A 44 3.28 -31.16 3.78
N VAL A 45 3.20 -31.47 2.49
CA VAL A 45 3.38 -30.51 1.42
C VAL A 45 2.30 -29.43 1.51
N TRP A 46 1.04 -29.83 1.75
CA TRP A 46 -0.07 -28.90 1.95
C TRP A 46 0.16 -27.98 3.17
N PHE A 47 0.68 -28.52 4.25
CA PHE A 47 1.03 -27.74 5.43
C PHE A 47 2.14 -26.72 5.11
N PHE A 48 3.23 -27.15 4.44
CA PHE A 48 4.34 -26.27 4.10
C PHE A 48 3.97 -25.18 3.12
N ILE A 49 3.12 -25.44 2.12
CA ILE A 49 2.69 -24.42 1.16
C ILE A 49 1.86 -23.32 1.85
N ASN A 50 1.08 -23.67 2.87
CA ASN A 50 0.32 -22.68 3.63
C ASN A 50 1.18 -21.89 4.61
N ILE A 51 2.08 -22.55 5.36
CA ILE A 51 2.91 -21.87 6.35
C ILE A 51 3.97 -20.97 5.70
N SER A 52 4.44 -21.31 4.50
CA SER A 52 5.40 -20.51 3.73
C SER A 52 4.86 -19.12 3.36
N TYR A 53 3.55 -18.92 3.39
CA TYR A 53 2.94 -17.62 3.10
C TYR A 53 3.03 -16.64 4.28
N ILE A 54 3.24 -17.11 5.51
CA ILE A 54 3.31 -16.23 6.71
C ILE A 54 4.43 -15.19 6.60
N PRO A 55 5.69 -15.52 6.33
CA PRO A 55 6.74 -14.51 6.15
C PRO A 55 6.50 -13.61 4.95
N VAL A 56 5.89 -14.12 3.87
CA VAL A 56 5.52 -13.32 2.69
C VAL A 56 4.48 -12.26 3.05
N LEU A 57 3.49 -12.60 3.87
CA LEU A 57 2.51 -11.63 4.36
C LEU A 57 3.15 -10.48 5.13
N ALA A 58 4.20 -10.74 5.90
CA ALA A 58 4.93 -9.70 6.61
C ALA A 58 5.62 -8.74 5.64
N LEU A 59 6.29 -9.27 4.61
CA LEU A 59 7.00 -8.49 3.59
C LEU A 59 6.06 -7.61 2.74
N PHE A 60 4.88 -8.13 2.38
CA PHE A 60 3.93 -7.43 1.49
C PHE A 60 2.79 -6.74 2.25
N SER A 61 2.86 -6.64 3.58
CA SER A 61 1.82 -6.05 4.43
C SER A 61 1.46 -4.61 4.06
N GLU A 62 2.43 -3.81 3.65
CA GLU A 62 2.22 -2.42 3.25
C GLU A 62 1.43 -2.29 1.94
N THR A 63 1.69 -3.17 0.98
CA THR A 63 0.96 -3.19 -0.30
C THR A 63 -0.53 -3.36 -0.09
N HIS A 64 -0.95 -4.19 0.87
CA HIS A 64 -2.36 -4.40 1.22
C HIS A 64 -3.01 -3.16 1.88
N ASN A 65 -2.23 -2.29 2.49
CA ASN A 65 -2.72 -1.10 3.20
C ASN A 65 -2.84 0.15 2.33
N GLN A 66 -2.12 0.21 1.20
CA GLN A 66 -2.13 1.36 0.30
C GLN A 66 -3.49 1.52 -0.39
N ARG A 67 -4.05 2.74 -0.37
CA ARG A 67 -5.36 3.04 -0.97
C ARG A 67 -5.28 3.43 -2.43
N ILE A 68 -4.21 4.13 -2.80
CA ILE A 68 -3.94 4.61 -4.16
C ILE A 68 -2.77 3.81 -4.71
N ILE A 69 -3.05 2.89 -5.62
CA ILE A 69 -2.03 2.10 -6.33
C ILE A 69 -2.48 1.91 -7.77
N TYR A 70 -1.56 2.04 -8.69
CA TYR A 70 -1.77 1.76 -10.11
C TYR A 70 -1.81 0.25 -10.39
N ALA A 71 -2.61 -0.16 -11.38
CA ALA A 71 -2.85 -1.57 -11.70
C ALA A 71 -1.56 -2.34 -12.04
N ASN A 72 -0.65 -1.72 -12.80
CA ASN A 72 0.65 -2.31 -13.14
C ASN A 72 1.47 -2.62 -11.88
N HIS A 73 1.48 -1.72 -10.90
CA HIS A 73 2.20 -1.93 -9.65
C HIS A 73 1.60 -3.08 -8.82
N ILE A 74 0.28 -3.25 -8.87
CA ILE A 74 -0.40 -4.38 -8.21
C ILE A 74 0.07 -5.71 -8.80
N VAL A 75 0.13 -5.81 -10.14
CA VAL A 75 0.58 -7.01 -10.83
C VAL A 75 2.03 -7.33 -10.47
N PHE A 76 2.94 -6.35 -10.52
CA PHE A 76 4.33 -6.56 -10.14
C PHE A 76 4.47 -7.04 -8.70
N LYS A 77 3.76 -6.43 -7.76
CA LYS A 77 3.81 -6.84 -6.35
C LYS A 77 3.19 -8.23 -6.10
N ALA A 78 2.17 -8.60 -6.85
CA ALA A 78 1.60 -9.95 -6.78
C ALA A 78 2.58 -11.00 -7.32
N LEU A 79 3.29 -10.71 -8.42
CA LEU A 79 4.33 -11.58 -8.95
C LEU A 79 5.51 -11.71 -7.99
N GLU A 80 5.99 -10.59 -7.45
CA GLU A 80 7.05 -10.56 -6.44
C GLU A 80 6.67 -11.38 -5.20
N SER A 81 5.43 -11.26 -4.73
CA SER A 81 4.89 -12.07 -3.64
C SER A 81 4.86 -13.57 -3.99
N THR A 82 4.46 -13.91 -5.22
CA THR A 82 4.42 -15.32 -5.69
C THR A 82 5.83 -15.92 -5.77
N ILE A 83 6.80 -15.17 -6.27
CA ILE A 83 8.20 -15.61 -6.34
C ILE A 83 8.78 -15.78 -4.92
N SER A 84 8.55 -14.81 -4.04
CA SER A 84 8.99 -14.89 -2.64
C SER A 84 8.40 -16.11 -1.93
N HIS A 85 7.13 -16.40 -2.19
CA HIS A 85 6.46 -17.59 -1.67
C HIS A 85 7.10 -18.88 -2.20
N ALA A 86 7.43 -18.93 -3.50
CA ALA A 86 8.10 -20.08 -4.09
C ALA A 86 9.46 -20.38 -3.41
N VAL A 87 10.25 -19.32 -3.19
CA VAL A 87 11.54 -19.43 -2.53
C VAL A 87 11.39 -19.97 -1.10
N VAL A 88 10.48 -19.38 -0.32
CA VAL A 88 10.25 -19.83 1.07
C VAL A 88 9.72 -21.26 1.11
N PHE A 89 8.79 -21.61 0.24
CA PHE A 89 8.20 -22.95 0.18
C PHE A 89 9.24 -24.01 -0.17
N VAL A 90 10.05 -23.80 -1.21
CA VAL A 90 11.11 -24.73 -1.61
C VAL A 90 12.17 -24.84 -0.52
N ALA A 91 12.55 -23.74 0.11
CA ALA A 91 13.48 -23.73 1.23
C ALA A 91 12.95 -24.56 2.41
N LEU A 92 11.68 -24.41 2.79
CA LEU A 92 11.06 -25.18 3.87
C LEU A 92 11.03 -26.68 3.54
N LEU A 93 10.70 -27.05 2.30
CA LEU A 93 10.74 -28.46 1.87
C LEU A 93 12.16 -29.04 1.94
N PHE A 94 13.15 -28.27 1.52
CA PHE A 94 14.54 -28.69 1.56
C PHE A 94 15.04 -28.89 2.99
N PHE A 95 14.90 -27.89 3.85
CA PHE A 95 15.37 -27.96 5.24
C PHE A 95 14.60 -28.99 6.11
N SER A 96 13.34 -29.26 5.74
CA SER A 96 12.55 -30.30 6.44
C SER A 96 12.76 -31.70 5.89
N ASN A 97 13.64 -31.88 4.92
CA ASN A 97 13.89 -33.14 4.22
C ASN A 97 12.62 -33.79 3.61
N ASN A 98 11.76 -32.94 3.04
CA ASN A 98 10.50 -33.37 2.41
C ASN A 98 10.43 -33.00 0.91
N ILE A 99 11.56 -32.62 0.31
CA ILE A 99 11.60 -32.19 -1.10
C ILE A 99 11.32 -33.34 -2.07
N ASP A 100 11.59 -34.54 -1.67
CA ASP A 100 11.32 -35.78 -2.39
C ASP A 100 9.82 -36.16 -2.43
N LYS A 101 9.01 -35.55 -1.55
CA LYS A 101 7.56 -35.81 -1.45
C LYS A 101 6.73 -35.03 -2.48
N ILE A 102 7.36 -34.21 -3.29
CA ILE A 102 6.69 -33.44 -4.36
C ILE A 102 7.56 -33.40 -5.62
N TRP A 103 6.94 -33.59 -6.75
CA TRP A 103 7.66 -33.55 -8.01
C TRP A 103 7.90 -32.12 -8.48
N VAL A 104 9.04 -31.88 -9.11
CA VAL A 104 9.40 -30.58 -9.68
C VAL A 104 8.32 -30.08 -10.66
N LYS A 105 7.75 -30.98 -11.47
CA LYS A 105 6.64 -30.65 -12.38
C LYS A 105 5.41 -30.14 -11.64
N GLN A 106 5.11 -30.70 -10.48
CA GLN A 106 3.99 -30.30 -9.64
C GLN A 106 4.22 -28.92 -9.04
N ILE A 107 5.42 -28.66 -8.51
CA ILE A 107 5.82 -27.33 -8.03
C ILE A 107 5.67 -26.31 -9.16
N ALA A 108 6.23 -26.60 -10.34
CA ALA A 108 6.13 -25.72 -11.49
C ALA A 108 4.67 -25.42 -11.88
N THR A 109 3.79 -26.43 -11.86
CA THR A 109 2.37 -26.26 -12.18
C THR A 109 1.67 -25.39 -11.14
N ILE A 110 1.92 -25.59 -9.84
CA ILE A 110 1.36 -24.75 -8.77
C ILE A 110 1.70 -23.27 -9.02
N TYR A 111 2.97 -22.99 -9.26
CA TYR A 111 3.42 -21.61 -9.43
C TYR A 111 3.01 -21.01 -10.79
N LEU A 112 2.89 -21.81 -11.83
CA LEU A 112 2.32 -21.36 -13.11
C LEU A 112 0.86 -20.90 -12.93
N ILE A 113 0.08 -21.64 -12.16
CA ILE A 113 -1.29 -21.26 -11.82
C ILE A 113 -1.31 -20.01 -10.92
N MET A 114 -0.45 -19.97 -9.90
CA MET A 114 -0.38 -18.84 -8.97
C MET A 114 0.02 -17.51 -9.65
N VAL A 115 0.93 -17.54 -10.62
CA VAL A 115 1.33 -16.37 -11.42
C VAL A 115 0.13 -15.73 -12.14
N VAL A 116 -0.90 -16.51 -12.44
CA VAL A 116 -2.14 -16.01 -13.07
C VAL A 116 -3.19 -15.63 -12.03
N ILE A 117 -3.46 -16.50 -11.07
CA ILE A 117 -4.58 -16.34 -10.14
C ILE A 117 -4.31 -15.22 -9.11
N MET A 118 -3.08 -15.08 -8.59
CA MET A 118 -2.75 -14.09 -7.57
C MET A 118 -2.92 -12.64 -8.05
N PRO A 119 -2.37 -12.23 -9.21
CA PRO A 119 -2.60 -10.88 -9.73
C PRO A 119 -4.09 -10.60 -10.00
N ILE A 120 -4.82 -11.58 -10.56
CA ILE A 120 -6.26 -11.45 -10.82
C ILE A 120 -7.00 -11.22 -9.50
N TRP A 121 -6.73 -12.02 -8.48
CA TRP A 121 -7.33 -11.87 -7.16
C TRP A 121 -7.04 -10.49 -6.56
N TRP A 122 -5.79 -10.03 -6.59
CA TRP A 122 -5.42 -8.72 -6.03
C TRP A 122 -6.12 -7.55 -6.76
N ILE A 123 -6.29 -7.65 -8.09
CA ILE A 123 -7.04 -6.65 -8.86
C ILE A 123 -8.53 -6.70 -8.49
N VAL A 124 -9.12 -7.89 -8.42
CA VAL A 124 -10.54 -8.08 -8.09
C VAL A 124 -10.82 -7.60 -6.67
N ALA A 125 -10.01 -8.00 -5.69
CA ALA A 125 -10.14 -7.56 -4.31
C ALA A 125 -10.13 -6.02 -4.19
N ARG A 126 -9.23 -5.36 -4.92
CA ARG A 126 -9.17 -3.90 -4.94
C ARG A 126 -10.36 -3.25 -5.63
N LYS A 127 -10.87 -3.84 -6.71
CA LYS A 127 -12.10 -3.37 -7.35
C LYS A 127 -13.29 -3.47 -6.39
N ILE A 128 -13.42 -4.58 -5.69
CA ILE A 128 -14.47 -4.78 -4.67
C ILE A 128 -14.34 -3.72 -3.56
N LEU A 129 -13.11 -3.48 -3.05
CA LEU A 129 -12.87 -2.44 -2.06
C LEU A 129 -13.22 -1.04 -2.56
N LYS A 130 -12.90 -0.71 -3.79
CA LYS A 130 -13.28 0.58 -4.41
C LYS A 130 -14.80 0.74 -4.50
N ILE A 131 -15.51 -0.29 -4.92
CA ILE A 131 -16.98 -0.29 -4.98
C ILE A 131 -17.57 -0.09 -3.58
N TYR A 132 -17.05 -0.80 -2.58
CA TYR A 132 -17.47 -0.68 -1.19
C TYR A 132 -17.29 0.74 -0.64
N ARG A 133 -16.14 1.37 -0.95
CA ARG A 133 -15.84 2.76 -0.55
C ARG A 133 -16.73 3.78 -1.28
N ARG A 134 -17.02 3.58 -2.57
CA ARG A 134 -17.94 4.43 -3.35
C ARG A 134 -19.35 4.45 -2.76
N LYS A 135 -19.77 3.36 -2.09
CA LYS A 135 -21.04 3.30 -1.35
C LYS A 135 -21.01 4.03 0.00
N GLY A 136 -19.92 4.74 0.31
CA GLY A 136 -19.79 5.53 1.54
C GLY A 136 -19.30 4.73 2.76
N TYR A 137 -18.79 3.51 2.57
CA TYR A 137 -18.21 2.72 3.63
C TYR A 137 -16.69 2.86 3.67
N ASN A 138 -16.07 2.64 4.83
CA ASN A 138 -14.60 2.63 5.01
C ASN A 138 -13.89 3.85 4.43
N PHE A 139 -14.49 5.04 4.55
CA PHE A 139 -13.83 6.29 4.20
C PHE A 139 -12.97 6.79 5.37
N ARG A 140 -11.97 7.60 5.05
CA ARG A 140 -11.14 8.34 6.00
C ARG A 140 -11.49 9.81 5.92
N LYS A 141 -11.71 10.43 7.06
CA LYS A 141 -11.88 11.87 7.19
C LYS A 141 -10.52 12.52 7.17
N VAL A 142 -10.32 13.40 6.22
CA VAL A 142 -9.03 14.07 6.03
C VAL A 142 -9.20 15.58 6.01
N ILE A 143 -8.17 16.29 6.45
CA ILE A 143 -8.05 17.73 6.31
C ILE A 143 -6.75 18.09 5.61
N ILE A 144 -6.77 19.20 4.90
CA ILE A 144 -5.62 19.75 4.18
C ILE A 144 -5.21 21.04 4.89
N VAL A 145 -3.95 21.16 5.26
CA VAL A 145 -3.38 22.35 5.88
C VAL A 145 -2.35 22.95 4.93
N GLY A 146 -2.60 24.17 4.48
CA GLY A 146 -1.87 24.82 3.39
C GLY A 146 -2.51 24.55 2.03
N TYR A 147 -3.13 25.60 1.46
CA TYR A 147 -3.89 25.48 0.21
C TYR A 147 -3.26 26.25 -0.96
N GLY A 148 -1.94 26.24 -0.99
CA GLY A 148 -1.16 26.67 -2.15
C GLY A 148 -1.31 25.71 -3.34
N ARG A 149 -0.40 25.79 -4.30
CA ARG A 149 -0.41 24.92 -5.49
C ARG A 149 -0.41 23.43 -5.14
N THR A 150 0.38 23.03 -4.15
CA THR A 150 0.49 21.65 -3.69
C THR A 150 -0.80 21.16 -3.03
N GLY A 151 -1.42 22.00 -2.17
CA GLY A 151 -2.70 21.66 -1.52
C GLY A 151 -3.84 21.46 -2.53
N LYS A 152 -3.91 22.32 -3.56
CA LYS A 152 -4.89 22.19 -4.66
C LYS A 152 -4.71 20.91 -5.48
N LEU A 153 -3.46 20.55 -5.77
CA LEU A 153 -3.15 19.29 -6.46
C LEU A 153 -3.53 18.07 -5.61
N LEU A 154 -3.27 18.13 -4.31
CA LEU A 154 -3.66 17.07 -3.38
C LEU A 154 -5.17 16.92 -3.31
N GLU A 155 -5.92 18.00 -3.17
CA GLU A 155 -7.38 17.97 -3.17
C GLU A 155 -7.90 17.26 -4.43
N LYS A 156 -7.41 17.69 -5.60
CA LYS A 156 -7.78 17.08 -6.88
C LYS A 156 -7.48 15.58 -6.92
N GLU A 157 -6.31 15.16 -6.42
CA GLU A 157 -5.92 13.75 -6.39
C GLU A 157 -6.79 12.93 -5.42
N LEU A 158 -7.06 13.45 -4.22
CA LEU A 158 -7.92 12.77 -3.24
C LEU A 158 -9.37 12.63 -3.71
N GLN A 159 -9.85 13.58 -4.51
CA GLN A 159 -11.20 13.58 -5.08
C GLN A 159 -11.29 12.88 -6.44
N SER A 160 -10.18 12.54 -7.07
CA SER A 160 -10.14 11.95 -8.43
C SER A 160 -10.92 10.66 -8.57
N ASP A 161 -10.98 9.84 -7.51
CA ASP A 161 -11.80 8.62 -7.45
C ASP A 161 -12.39 8.44 -6.05
N ALA A 162 -13.70 8.51 -5.94
CA ALA A 162 -14.41 8.24 -4.69
C ALA A 162 -14.11 6.84 -4.10
N GLY A 163 -13.64 5.91 -4.93
CA GLY A 163 -13.20 4.57 -4.51
C GLY A 163 -11.89 4.56 -3.70
N TYR A 164 -11.14 5.67 -3.67
CA TYR A 164 -10.02 5.82 -2.74
C TYR A 164 -10.49 5.93 -1.28
N GLY A 165 -11.74 6.36 -1.10
CA GLY A 165 -12.39 6.44 0.21
C GLY A 165 -11.79 7.52 1.10
N TYR A 166 -11.49 8.67 0.55
CA TYR A 166 -11.16 9.88 1.29
C TYR A 166 -12.35 10.84 1.29
N LYS A 167 -12.61 11.46 2.44
CA LYS A 167 -13.59 12.53 2.59
C LYS A 167 -12.88 13.74 3.17
N ILE A 168 -12.68 14.76 2.33
CA ILE A 168 -12.08 16.02 2.76
C ILE A 168 -13.12 16.76 3.61
N MET A 169 -12.81 16.96 4.89
CA MET A 169 -13.68 17.60 5.87
C MET A 169 -13.46 19.10 5.94
N GLY A 170 -12.26 19.56 5.59
CA GLY A 170 -11.90 20.97 5.59
C GLY A 170 -10.52 21.23 5.04
N VAL A 171 -10.34 22.48 4.64
CA VAL A 171 -9.08 23.08 4.21
C VAL A 171 -8.76 24.23 5.15
N PHE A 172 -7.52 24.33 5.59
CA PHE A 172 -7.04 25.36 6.51
C PHE A 172 -5.84 26.07 5.91
N ASP A 173 -5.88 27.40 5.94
CA ASP A 173 -4.78 28.24 5.44
C ASP A 173 -4.84 29.61 6.12
N ASP A 174 -3.67 30.19 6.40
CA ASP A 174 -3.59 31.52 7.00
C ASP A 174 -3.83 32.65 6.00
N ASN A 175 -3.80 32.35 4.70
CA ASN A 175 -4.17 33.31 3.66
C ASN A 175 -5.70 33.39 3.54
N ALA A 176 -6.25 34.53 3.92
CA ALA A 176 -7.70 34.80 3.88
C ALA A 176 -8.32 34.68 2.45
N GLU A 177 -7.52 34.84 1.39
CA GLU A 177 -8.00 34.71 0.00
C GLU A 177 -8.42 33.25 -0.32
N VAL A 178 -7.92 32.29 0.43
CA VAL A 178 -8.28 30.87 0.27
C VAL A 178 -9.76 30.64 0.53
N ALA A 179 -10.38 31.41 1.43
CA ALA A 179 -11.83 31.35 1.70
C ALA A 179 -12.66 31.56 0.43
N ASN A 180 -12.19 32.38 -0.50
CA ASN A 180 -12.86 32.66 -1.78
C ASN A 180 -12.54 31.61 -2.86
N THR A 181 -11.57 30.72 -2.60
CA THR A 181 -11.06 29.77 -3.61
C THR A 181 -11.71 28.41 -3.50
N THR A 182 -12.08 27.99 -2.29
CA THR A 182 -12.69 26.67 -2.07
C THR A 182 -13.80 26.73 -1.02
N PRO A 183 -14.97 26.08 -1.27
CA PRO A 183 -16.03 25.96 -0.27
C PRO A 183 -15.64 25.08 0.91
N LEU A 184 -14.53 24.36 0.82
CA LEU A 184 -14.02 23.50 1.89
C LEU A 184 -13.19 24.26 2.92
N TYR A 185 -12.96 25.57 2.74
CA TYR A 185 -12.24 26.37 3.73
C TYR A 185 -13.01 26.41 5.06
N LYS A 186 -12.29 26.13 6.16
CA LYS A 186 -12.86 26.04 7.52
C LYS A 186 -12.19 26.96 8.52
N GLY A 187 -11.06 27.55 8.18
CA GLY A 187 -10.34 28.45 9.07
C GLY A 187 -8.86 28.52 8.81
N THR A 188 -8.15 29.08 9.77
CA THR A 188 -6.70 29.25 9.78
C THR A 188 -5.99 27.99 10.31
N THR A 189 -4.66 28.00 10.27
CA THR A 189 -3.86 26.91 10.85
C THR A 189 -4.08 26.75 12.35
N ALA A 190 -4.47 27.80 13.07
CA ALA A 190 -4.75 27.77 14.51
C ALA A 190 -6.04 26.99 14.83
N ASP A 191 -6.99 26.90 13.90
CA ASP A 191 -8.27 26.24 14.10
C ASP A 191 -8.20 24.73 13.88
N VAL A 192 -7.08 24.22 13.34
CA VAL A 192 -6.89 22.82 12.93
C VAL A 192 -7.09 21.85 14.10
N GLU A 193 -6.49 22.13 15.25
CA GLU A 193 -6.51 21.21 16.39
C GLU A 193 -7.92 21.02 16.94
N ALA A 194 -8.64 22.12 17.18
CA ALA A 194 -10.01 22.09 17.66
C ALA A 194 -10.93 21.35 16.67
N PHE A 195 -10.84 21.70 15.39
CA PHE A 195 -11.63 21.07 14.34
C PHE A 195 -11.35 19.59 14.20
N ALA A 196 -10.08 19.18 14.31
CA ALA A 196 -9.68 17.79 14.15
C ALA A 196 -10.25 16.90 15.27
N LEU A 197 -10.30 17.40 16.50
CA LEU A 197 -10.89 16.71 17.64
C LEU A 197 -12.40 16.62 17.53
N GLU A 198 -13.06 17.73 17.25
CA GLU A 198 -14.52 17.81 17.14
C GLU A 198 -15.06 16.89 16.03
N ASN A 199 -14.39 16.84 14.89
CA ASN A 199 -14.84 16.10 13.72
C ASN A 199 -14.25 14.68 13.61
N TYR A 200 -13.43 14.26 14.57
CA TYR A 200 -12.76 12.94 14.56
C TYR A 200 -12.00 12.69 13.26
N ILE A 201 -11.03 13.55 12.98
CA ILE A 201 -10.19 13.45 11.78
C ILE A 201 -9.24 12.25 11.88
N ASP A 202 -9.12 11.50 10.78
CA ASP A 202 -8.24 10.32 10.69
C ASP A 202 -6.83 10.69 10.21
N GLU A 203 -6.73 11.65 9.28
CA GLU A 203 -5.46 12.02 8.61
C GLU A 203 -5.38 13.54 8.39
N ILE A 204 -4.21 14.11 8.64
CA ILE A 204 -3.87 15.51 8.34
C ILE A 204 -2.80 15.51 7.26
N TYR A 205 -3.08 16.22 6.18
CA TYR A 205 -2.13 16.45 5.09
C TYR A 205 -1.63 17.88 5.15
N CYS A 206 -0.37 18.05 5.52
CA CYS A 206 0.28 19.35 5.64
C CYS A 206 1.04 19.69 4.36
N ALA A 207 0.55 20.68 3.62
CA ALA A 207 1.17 21.23 2.41
C ALA A 207 1.69 22.66 2.64
N LEU A 208 1.97 23.02 3.89
CA LEU A 208 2.58 24.30 4.24
C LEU A 208 4.01 24.38 3.70
N PRO A 209 4.48 25.58 3.34
CA PRO A 209 5.88 25.78 2.97
C PRO A 209 6.80 25.43 4.17
N THR A 210 7.97 24.88 3.89
CA THR A 210 8.95 24.48 4.91
C THR A 210 9.42 25.64 5.80
N ILE A 211 9.28 26.88 5.33
CA ILE A 211 9.65 28.07 6.07
C ILE A 211 8.82 28.26 7.36
N VAL A 212 7.68 27.57 7.51
CA VAL A 212 6.78 27.63 8.68
C VAL A 212 6.98 26.39 9.57
N GLU A 213 8.24 26.02 9.80
CA GLU A 213 8.62 24.79 10.52
C GLU A 213 7.98 24.67 11.90
N GLU A 214 7.90 25.76 12.68
CA GLU A 214 7.29 25.76 14.01
C GLU A 214 5.83 25.27 13.99
N LYS A 215 5.04 25.73 13.01
CA LYS A 215 3.64 25.30 12.85
C LYS A 215 3.54 23.83 12.45
N ILE A 216 4.41 23.37 11.55
CA ILE A 216 4.48 21.98 11.14
C ILE A 216 4.82 21.09 12.33
N MET A 217 5.79 21.47 13.14
CA MET A 217 6.19 20.75 14.35
C MET A 217 5.08 20.72 15.41
N ALA A 218 4.36 21.83 15.61
CA ALA A 218 3.22 21.87 16.53
C ALA A 218 2.12 20.89 16.08
N LEU A 219 1.72 20.92 14.81
CA LEU A 219 0.72 20.01 14.24
C LEU A 219 1.17 18.54 14.27
N THR A 220 2.48 18.29 14.09
CA THR A 220 3.05 16.93 14.22
C THR A 220 2.87 16.40 15.64
N ARG A 221 3.29 17.17 16.66
CA ARG A 221 3.14 16.79 18.08
C ARG A 221 1.67 16.58 18.47
N PHE A 222 0.80 17.48 18.01
CA PHE A 222 -0.64 17.34 18.22
C PHE A 222 -1.18 16.04 17.64
N SER A 223 -0.79 15.73 16.39
CA SER A 223 -1.25 14.54 15.68
C SER A 223 -0.78 13.25 16.34
N GLU A 224 0.48 13.20 16.80
CA GLU A 224 1.05 12.08 17.54
C GLU A 224 0.31 11.85 18.87
N SER A 225 0.06 12.92 19.62
CA SER A 225 -0.65 12.85 20.91
C SER A 225 -2.10 12.37 20.76
N ASN A 226 -2.73 12.59 19.61
CA ASN A 226 -4.13 12.25 19.35
C ASN A 226 -4.32 11.03 18.42
N VAL A 227 -3.24 10.32 18.09
CA VAL A 227 -3.27 9.15 17.19
C VAL A 227 -3.87 9.48 15.82
N ILE A 228 -3.65 10.71 15.32
CA ILE A 228 -4.01 11.16 13.99
C ILE A 228 -2.80 10.94 13.08
N ARG A 229 -3.00 10.43 11.88
CA ARG A 229 -1.89 10.29 10.93
C ARG A 229 -1.55 11.65 10.32
N PHE A 230 -0.28 12.00 10.37
CA PHE A 230 0.22 13.24 9.84
C PHE A 230 1.11 12.99 8.63
N PHE A 231 0.83 13.66 7.52
CA PHE A 231 1.60 13.56 6.29
C PHE A 231 2.08 14.94 5.87
N ILE A 232 3.38 15.09 5.75
CA ILE A 232 4.00 16.30 5.20
C ILE A 232 4.12 16.12 3.70
N ILE A 233 3.59 17.08 2.94
CA ILE A 233 3.69 17.11 1.49
C ILE A 233 4.69 18.18 1.11
N PRO A 234 5.90 17.79 0.67
CA PRO A 234 6.91 18.74 0.31
C PRO A 234 6.50 19.57 -0.90
N SER A 235 6.79 20.86 -0.87
CA SER A 235 6.55 21.78 -1.99
C SER A 235 7.54 21.52 -3.13
N MET A 236 7.29 20.46 -3.90
CA MET A 236 8.14 20.04 -5.03
C MET A 236 7.56 20.46 -6.38
N THR A 237 6.79 21.51 -6.43
CA THR A 237 6.08 21.99 -7.61
C THR A 237 6.94 22.13 -8.88
N PRO A 238 8.22 22.53 -8.81
CA PRO A 238 9.06 22.61 -10.00
C PRO A 238 9.48 21.24 -10.56
N TYR A 239 9.38 20.19 -9.76
CA TYR A 239 9.90 18.84 -10.07
C TYR A 239 8.82 17.80 -10.31
N LEU A 240 7.53 18.15 -10.24
CA LEU A 240 6.38 17.24 -10.36
C LEU A 240 6.33 16.43 -11.68
N HIS A 241 7.01 16.88 -12.71
CA HIS A 241 7.11 16.18 -13.99
C HIS A 241 8.30 15.21 -14.09
N ARG A 242 9.12 15.11 -13.04
CA ARG A 242 10.30 14.23 -13.00
C ARG A 242 10.15 13.20 -11.89
N ARG A 243 10.58 11.98 -12.16
CA ARG A 243 10.71 10.96 -11.11
C ARG A 243 11.86 11.36 -10.19
N LEU A 244 11.54 11.68 -8.95
CA LEU A 244 12.54 11.93 -7.92
C LEU A 244 12.88 10.62 -7.24
N HIS A 245 14.17 10.36 -7.08
CA HIS A 245 14.68 9.25 -6.30
C HIS A 245 15.09 9.76 -4.93
N TYR A 246 14.56 9.12 -3.89
CA TYR A 246 14.96 9.39 -2.51
C TYR A 246 16.26 8.66 -2.24
N ASP A 247 17.24 9.39 -1.74
CA ASP A 247 18.52 8.87 -1.32
C ASP A 247 18.96 9.53 -0.01
N SER A 248 20.03 9.05 0.62
CA SER A 248 20.55 9.60 1.86
C SER A 248 22.07 9.76 1.81
N LEU A 249 22.55 10.96 2.13
CA LEU A 249 23.97 11.21 2.34
C LEU A 249 24.23 11.21 3.86
N GLY A 250 24.52 10.04 4.42
CA GLY A 250 24.58 9.86 5.87
C GLY A 250 23.22 10.05 6.52
N SER A 251 23.07 11.03 7.40
CA SER A 251 21.81 11.40 8.04
C SER A 251 20.96 12.41 7.26
N VAL A 252 21.48 12.92 6.12
CA VAL A 252 20.80 13.95 5.33
C VAL A 252 20.02 13.31 4.20
N PRO A 253 18.68 13.45 4.15
CA PRO A 253 17.89 12.98 3.02
C PRO A 253 18.16 13.86 1.79
N ILE A 254 18.44 13.23 0.65
CA ILE A 254 18.63 13.90 -0.63
C ILE A 254 17.63 13.36 -1.66
N LEU A 255 17.27 14.24 -2.59
CA LEU A 255 16.39 13.90 -3.70
C LEU A 255 17.15 14.09 -5.01
N SER A 256 17.42 13.00 -5.70
CA SER A 256 18.05 13.03 -7.02
C SER A 256 17.01 13.03 -8.14
N VAL A 257 17.28 13.82 -9.18
CA VAL A 257 16.41 13.91 -10.38
C VAL A 257 16.68 12.77 -11.36
N ARG A 258 17.85 12.17 -11.26
CA ARG A 258 18.27 11.01 -12.08
C ARG A 258 18.97 10.00 -11.19
N PRO A 259 18.57 8.71 -11.21
CA PRO A 259 19.40 7.66 -10.65
C PRO A 259 20.68 7.56 -11.46
N GLU A 260 21.79 7.32 -10.83
CA GLU A 260 23.02 7.00 -11.54
C GLU A 260 22.86 5.63 -12.23
N PRO A 261 22.89 5.58 -13.59
CA PRO A 261 22.60 4.33 -14.29
C PRO A 261 23.56 3.19 -13.95
N LEU A 262 24.76 3.52 -13.45
CA LEU A 262 25.82 2.57 -13.11
C LEU A 262 25.75 2.03 -11.68
N GLU A 263 24.91 2.58 -10.82
CA GLU A 263 24.62 1.98 -9.49
C GLU A 263 23.87 0.65 -9.63
N ASN A 264 23.16 0.45 -10.73
CA ASN A 264 22.55 -0.84 -11.00
C ASN A 264 23.64 -1.82 -11.51
N PRO A 265 23.94 -2.93 -10.77
CA PRO A 265 24.99 -3.86 -11.12
C PRO A 265 24.81 -4.51 -12.51
N LEU A 266 23.56 -4.64 -12.97
CA LEU A 266 23.27 -5.14 -14.32
C LEU A 266 23.71 -4.13 -15.39
N ASN A 267 23.48 -2.84 -15.18
CA ASN A 267 23.92 -1.80 -16.12
C ASN A 267 25.44 -1.63 -16.10
N ALA A 268 26.07 -1.79 -14.93
CA ALA A 268 27.52 -1.78 -14.79
C ALA A 268 28.19 -2.98 -15.51
N ALA A 269 27.55 -4.14 -15.47
CA ALA A 269 28.03 -5.34 -16.18
C ALA A 269 27.86 -5.24 -17.70
N LEU A 270 26.79 -4.62 -18.20
CA LEU A 270 26.55 -4.41 -19.63
C LEU A 270 27.46 -3.35 -20.27
N LYS A 271 28.08 -2.49 -19.47
CA LYS A 271 28.99 -1.44 -19.96
C LYS A 271 30.45 -1.91 -20.03
N ARG A 272 30.80 -3.07 -19.48
CA ARG A 272 32.11 -3.73 -19.63
C ARG A 272 32.12 -4.60 -20.84
#